data_7dede5a81304d088af3426e55093da37
#
_entry.id   7dede5a81304d088af3426e55093da37
#
_cell.length_a   1.000
_cell.length_b   1.000
_cell.length_c   1.000
_cell.angle_alpha   90.00
_cell.angle_beta   90.00
_cell.angle_gamma   90.00
#
_symmetry.space_group_name_H-M   'P 1'
#
loop_
_entity.id
_entity.type
_entity.pdbx_description
1 polymer ?
#
loop_
_entity_poly.entity_id
_entity_poly.type
_entity_poly.pdbx_seq_one_letter_code
_entity_poly.pdbx_strand_id
1 'polypeptide(L)'
;MADLEQILTFFDGLLQSAWYFPYLLLGTGIFFTIYLKAPQIFYFRHAWRVLRGTYDKPGATGDASHFQALTTAISGTVGTGNIGGVAFAIFLGGPAALFWMWMTAFFGMTTKFVEVTLSHKYRDVDDEGYIVGGPMFVMEKGLNLKWLGVIFAIATVVSSFGSGNMPQSNNIAVGLQGTFGIPEWMTGGVLALLLAVVILGGVKRIIKVAEKIVPTMAILYFVTGLAVVFANIENVWPSLVNVVSDAFTGSAAVGGFLGATFAYAFNKGVGRGLYSNEAGQGSAPIAHAAARTDQPVSEGMVSILEPFIDTIIICTLTGLVILSSGVWLEKHENQFQQFDTNVVTGVWTDTAEQDRAALFDYLNGRDSKIESFNGTIEVIEGVLQPGPYTLLHNRSVAEGVLIGSVDRRFTGTLTVNRGNIENDVVLTGKSLIHSAALTSEAFTRSAFGDYGRYVVALVLLLFAFSTAVAWSYYGDRAVVYLVGTAWLTPYRLTYVLGFFFAAIADTSLIWLIAAITVAFMTIPNLIAILLLRKEMKQAIADYWQDFESGR
;
A
#
# COMPACT_ATOMS: atom_id res chain seq x y z
N MET A 1 20.71 -14.70 7.17
CA MET A 1 19.61 -13.73 6.97
C MET A 1 20.16 -12.33 6.67
N ALA A 2 21.18 -11.85 7.38
CA ALA A 2 21.80 -10.53 7.12
C ALA A 2 22.24 -10.30 5.66
N ASP A 3 22.81 -11.29 4.99
CA ASP A 3 23.23 -11.16 3.58
C ASP A 3 22.03 -11.00 2.62
N LEU A 4 20.92 -11.70 2.87
CA LEU A 4 19.71 -11.59 2.07
C LEU A 4 19.06 -10.20 2.24
N GLU A 5 19.00 -9.72 3.46
CA GLU A 5 18.45 -8.39 3.78
C GLU A 5 19.28 -7.27 3.13
N GLN A 6 20.61 -7.36 3.17
CA GLN A 6 21.48 -6.41 2.48
C GLN A 6 21.27 -6.41 0.96
N ILE A 7 21.13 -7.59 0.35
CA ILE A 7 20.84 -7.71 -1.08
C ILE A 7 19.49 -7.07 -1.42
N LEU A 8 18.45 -7.37 -0.65
CA LEU A 8 17.13 -6.81 -0.88
C LEU A 8 17.11 -5.28 -0.66
N THR A 9 17.77 -4.77 0.38
CA THR A 9 17.91 -3.32 0.63
C THR A 9 18.64 -2.62 -0.53
N PHE A 10 19.67 -3.26 -1.09
CA PHE A 10 20.34 -2.74 -2.27
C PHE A 10 19.37 -2.62 -3.47
N PHE A 11 18.58 -3.65 -3.73
CA PHE A 11 17.58 -3.61 -4.81
C PHE A 11 16.47 -2.59 -4.54
N ASP A 12 15.99 -2.47 -3.31
CA ASP A 12 15.02 -1.44 -2.95
C ASP A 12 15.57 -0.02 -3.20
N GLY A 13 16.82 0.21 -2.84
CA GLY A 13 17.52 1.47 -3.12
C GLY A 13 17.66 1.81 -4.61
N LEU A 14 17.71 0.79 -5.48
CA LEU A 14 17.71 0.97 -6.94
C LEU A 14 16.32 1.13 -7.56
N LEU A 15 15.27 0.70 -6.86
CA LEU A 15 13.90 0.61 -7.37
C LEU A 15 12.97 1.58 -6.64
N GLN A 16 12.20 1.10 -5.65
CA GLN A 16 11.16 1.89 -5.02
C GLN A 16 11.70 3.05 -4.18
N SER A 17 12.76 2.83 -3.43
CA SER A 17 13.41 3.88 -2.62
C SER A 17 14.35 4.78 -3.43
N ALA A 18 14.53 4.52 -4.74
CA ALA A 18 15.31 5.36 -5.62
C ALA A 18 14.70 6.77 -5.76
N TRP A 19 15.55 7.79 -5.76
CA TRP A 19 15.12 9.18 -5.85
C TRP A 19 14.25 9.49 -7.07
N TYR A 20 14.48 8.80 -8.20
CA TYR A 20 13.75 9.02 -9.46
C TYR A 20 12.36 8.41 -9.49
N PHE A 21 12.08 7.40 -8.66
CA PHE A 21 10.85 6.60 -8.75
C PHE A 21 9.57 7.41 -8.51
N PRO A 22 9.48 8.26 -7.45
CA PRO A 22 8.31 9.12 -7.25
C PRO A 22 8.07 10.10 -8.40
N TYR A 23 9.15 10.62 -9.00
CA TYR A 23 9.06 11.54 -10.13
C TYR A 23 8.62 10.83 -11.41
N LEU A 24 9.10 9.61 -11.66
CA LEU A 24 8.65 8.80 -12.79
C LEU A 24 7.15 8.53 -12.71
N LEU A 25 6.68 8.15 -11.53
CA LEU A 25 5.27 7.82 -11.30
C LEU A 25 4.36 9.04 -11.47
N LEU A 26 4.59 10.09 -10.68
CA LEU A 26 3.81 11.33 -10.76
C LEU A 26 3.98 12.03 -12.10
N GLY A 27 5.21 12.05 -12.63
CA GLY A 27 5.50 12.66 -13.94
C GLY A 27 4.71 12.01 -15.07
N THR A 28 4.56 10.70 -15.05
CA THR A 28 3.72 9.98 -16.03
C THR A 28 2.25 10.37 -15.89
N GLY A 29 1.73 10.42 -14.67
CA GLY A 29 0.35 10.85 -14.41
C GLY A 29 0.09 12.31 -14.82
N ILE A 30 1.01 13.22 -14.48
CA ILE A 30 0.95 14.64 -14.89
C ILE A 30 1.02 14.76 -16.42
N PHE A 31 1.96 14.05 -17.04
CA PHE A 31 2.09 14.04 -18.50
C PHE A 31 0.78 13.64 -19.18
N PHE A 32 0.19 12.51 -18.79
CA PHE A 32 -1.07 12.06 -19.38
C PHE A 32 -2.25 12.97 -19.03
N THR A 33 -2.28 13.54 -17.83
CA THR A 33 -3.30 14.53 -17.45
C THR A 33 -3.29 15.73 -18.41
N ILE A 34 -2.12 16.27 -18.70
CA ILE A 34 -1.98 17.39 -19.65
C ILE A 34 -2.22 16.93 -21.09
N TYR A 35 -1.58 15.83 -21.51
CA TYR A 35 -1.64 15.33 -22.88
C TYR A 35 -3.05 14.94 -23.33
N LEU A 36 -3.85 14.37 -22.41
CA LEU A 36 -5.22 13.92 -22.67
C LEU A 36 -6.29 14.93 -22.18
N LYS A 37 -5.88 16.13 -21.71
CA LYS A 37 -6.77 17.20 -21.27
C LYS A 37 -7.62 16.82 -20.06
N ALA A 38 -6.98 16.29 -19.00
CA ALA A 38 -7.55 15.97 -17.70
C ALA A 38 -8.80 15.03 -17.75
N PRO A 39 -8.70 13.82 -18.31
CA PRO A 39 -9.81 12.89 -18.42
C PRO A 39 -10.44 12.55 -17.06
N GLN A 40 -9.66 12.52 -15.97
CA GLN A 40 -10.15 12.30 -14.61
C GLN A 40 -11.16 13.35 -14.13
N ILE A 41 -11.18 14.53 -14.75
CA ILE A 41 -12.15 15.59 -14.45
C ILE A 41 -13.32 15.50 -15.44
N PHE A 42 -13.03 15.53 -16.74
CA PHE A 42 -14.05 15.68 -17.77
C PHE A 42 -14.85 14.40 -18.03
N TYR A 43 -14.23 13.22 -17.82
CA TYR A 43 -14.91 11.94 -18.03
C TYR A 43 -15.49 11.33 -16.76
N PHE A 44 -15.28 11.94 -15.58
CA PHE A 44 -15.71 11.39 -14.31
C PHE A 44 -17.21 11.09 -14.24
N ARG A 45 -18.05 12.04 -14.70
CA ARG A 45 -19.50 11.84 -14.75
C ARG A 45 -19.91 10.75 -15.74
N HIS A 46 -19.19 10.65 -16.87
CA HIS A 46 -19.43 9.61 -17.88
C HIS A 46 -19.04 8.23 -17.33
N ALA A 47 -17.92 8.13 -16.63
CA ALA A 47 -17.47 6.91 -15.94
C ALA A 47 -18.57 6.31 -15.04
N TRP A 48 -19.25 7.13 -14.24
CA TRP A 48 -20.36 6.68 -13.39
C TRP A 48 -21.56 6.16 -14.20
N ARG A 49 -21.82 6.70 -15.38
CA ARG A 49 -22.90 6.21 -16.26
C ARG A 49 -22.52 4.87 -16.89
N VAL A 50 -21.26 4.73 -17.35
CA VAL A 50 -20.73 3.45 -17.86
C VAL A 50 -20.83 2.38 -16.78
N LEU A 51 -20.35 2.68 -15.56
CA LEU A 51 -20.38 1.74 -14.44
C LEU A 51 -21.79 1.23 -14.13
N ARG A 52 -22.82 2.07 -14.30
CA ARG A 52 -24.23 1.72 -14.11
C ARG A 52 -24.86 0.95 -15.28
N GLY A 53 -24.07 0.62 -16.30
CA GLY A 53 -24.56 -0.09 -17.48
C GLY A 53 -25.42 0.75 -18.44
N THR A 54 -25.39 2.10 -18.33
CA THR A 54 -26.22 2.98 -19.17
C THR A 54 -25.95 2.79 -20.68
N TYR A 55 -24.76 2.35 -21.03
CA TYR A 55 -24.27 2.20 -22.39
C TYR A 55 -23.96 0.74 -22.78
N ASP A 56 -24.38 -0.23 -21.96
CA ASP A 56 -24.13 -1.64 -22.22
C ASP A 56 -24.84 -2.09 -23.50
N LYS A 57 -24.09 -2.78 -24.35
CA LYS A 57 -24.65 -3.35 -25.61
C LYS A 57 -24.90 -4.84 -25.41
N PRO A 58 -26.08 -5.36 -25.80
CA PRO A 58 -26.33 -6.80 -25.78
C PRO A 58 -25.30 -7.54 -26.65
N GLY A 59 -24.73 -8.63 -26.12
CA GLY A 59 -23.77 -9.46 -26.85
C GLY A 59 -22.32 -8.96 -26.84
N ALA A 60 -22.01 -7.89 -26.12
CA ALA A 60 -20.64 -7.44 -25.95
C ALA A 60 -19.76 -8.52 -25.27
N THR A 61 -18.50 -8.61 -25.71
CA THR A 61 -17.54 -9.62 -25.26
C THR A 61 -17.00 -9.31 -23.87
N GLY A 62 -16.95 -10.31 -22.98
CA GLY A 62 -16.38 -10.17 -21.62
C GLY A 62 -16.96 -11.17 -20.64
N ASP A 63 -16.23 -11.41 -19.56
CA ASP A 63 -16.57 -12.38 -18.50
C ASP A 63 -17.23 -11.72 -17.27
N ALA A 64 -17.10 -10.40 -17.12
CA ALA A 64 -17.55 -9.63 -15.97
C ALA A 64 -18.31 -8.36 -16.39
N SER A 65 -19.26 -7.89 -15.59
CA SER A 65 -19.81 -6.55 -15.78
C SER A 65 -18.78 -5.47 -15.41
N HIS A 66 -19.00 -4.21 -15.83
CA HIS A 66 -18.19 -3.06 -15.41
C HIS A 66 -18.05 -2.99 -13.88
N PHE A 67 -19.15 -3.20 -13.16
CA PHE A 67 -19.15 -3.20 -11.69
C PHE A 67 -18.32 -4.34 -11.11
N GLN A 68 -18.42 -5.54 -11.67
CA GLN A 68 -17.62 -6.70 -11.23
C GLN A 68 -16.13 -6.52 -11.53
N ALA A 69 -15.77 -5.95 -12.67
CA ALA A 69 -14.38 -5.64 -12.99
C ALA A 69 -13.81 -4.59 -12.04
N LEU A 70 -14.54 -3.49 -11.81
CA LEU A 70 -14.15 -2.45 -10.87
C LEU A 70 -14.03 -2.99 -9.43
N THR A 71 -14.98 -3.77 -8.94
CA THR A 71 -14.92 -4.34 -7.58
C THR A 71 -13.79 -5.34 -7.45
N THR A 72 -13.45 -6.09 -8.50
CA THR A 72 -12.28 -6.97 -8.50
C THR A 72 -10.98 -6.16 -8.42
N ALA A 73 -10.87 -5.07 -9.15
CA ALA A 73 -9.72 -4.16 -9.07
C ALA A 73 -9.63 -3.48 -7.70
N ILE A 74 -10.74 -2.92 -7.18
CA ILE A 74 -10.81 -2.35 -5.83
C ILE A 74 -10.48 -3.39 -4.75
N SER A 75 -10.88 -4.65 -4.94
CA SER A 75 -10.49 -5.75 -4.02
C SER A 75 -8.96 -5.91 -3.96
N GLY A 76 -8.26 -5.69 -5.06
CA GLY A 76 -6.79 -5.72 -5.11
C GLY A 76 -6.13 -4.54 -4.40
N THR A 77 -6.69 -3.35 -4.58
CA THR A 77 -6.12 -2.09 -4.08
C THR A 77 -6.51 -1.77 -2.63
N VAL A 78 -7.79 -1.99 -2.26
CA VAL A 78 -8.27 -1.72 -0.89
C VAL A 78 -7.87 -2.87 0.05
N GLY A 79 -6.71 -2.71 0.66
CA GLY A 79 -6.07 -3.70 1.52
C GLY A 79 -5.44 -3.11 2.79
N THR A 80 -4.35 -3.73 3.23
CA THR A 80 -3.55 -3.22 4.36
C THR A 80 -3.01 -1.82 4.10
N GLY A 81 -2.83 -1.43 2.83
CA GLY A 81 -2.36 -0.11 2.41
C GLY A 81 -3.25 1.04 2.86
N ASN A 82 -4.58 0.86 2.85
CA ASN A 82 -5.55 1.91 3.18
C ASN A 82 -5.70 2.13 4.69
N ILE A 83 -5.34 1.17 5.52
CA ILE A 83 -5.41 1.23 6.98
C ILE A 83 -4.00 1.44 7.55
N GLY A 84 -3.16 0.42 7.43
CA GLY A 84 -1.80 0.45 7.96
C GLY A 84 -0.84 1.31 7.14
N GLY A 85 -0.99 1.33 5.81
CA GLY A 85 -0.13 2.12 4.93
C GLY A 85 -0.30 3.62 5.09
N VAL A 86 -1.54 4.11 5.24
CA VAL A 86 -1.82 5.54 5.54
C VAL A 86 -1.26 5.92 6.92
N ALA A 87 -1.50 5.07 7.92
CA ALA A 87 -0.96 5.26 9.26
C ALA A 87 0.57 5.34 9.26
N PHE A 88 1.22 4.46 8.49
CA PHE A 88 2.67 4.47 8.34
C PHE A 88 3.18 5.70 7.57
N ALA A 89 2.43 6.18 6.56
CA ALA A 89 2.75 7.42 5.87
C ALA A 89 2.74 8.63 6.81
N ILE A 90 1.70 8.74 7.65
CA ILE A 90 1.58 9.81 8.65
C ILE A 90 2.66 9.68 9.73
N PHE A 91 2.94 8.47 10.20
CA PHE A 91 4.01 8.22 11.16
C PHE A 91 5.39 8.70 10.66
N LEU A 92 5.70 8.51 9.38
CA LEU A 92 6.98 8.92 8.79
C LEU A 92 7.01 10.37 8.34
N GLY A 93 5.99 10.81 7.64
CA GLY A 93 5.95 12.09 6.94
C GLY A 93 5.04 13.15 7.58
N GLY A 94 4.34 12.80 8.65
CA GLY A 94 3.34 13.67 9.25
C GLY A 94 2.12 13.90 8.33
N PRO A 95 1.32 14.95 8.60
CA PRO A 95 0.15 15.29 7.80
C PRO A 95 0.44 15.49 6.31
N ALA A 96 1.62 16.03 5.96
CA ALA A 96 2.07 16.27 4.59
C ALA A 96 2.01 15.00 3.71
N ALA A 97 2.28 13.83 4.27
CA ALA A 97 2.27 12.58 3.52
C ALA A 97 0.89 12.28 2.91
N LEU A 98 -0.21 12.61 3.61
CA LEU A 98 -1.57 12.42 3.12
C LEU A 98 -1.86 13.27 1.88
N PHE A 99 -1.35 14.52 1.84
CA PHE A 99 -1.47 15.38 0.66
C PHE A 99 -0.82 14.73 -0.58
N TRP A 100 0.37 14.16 -0.41
CA TRP A 100 1.09 13.53 -1.51
C TRP A 100 0.44 12.23 -1.96
N MET A 101 -0.24 11.52 -1.06
CA MET A 101 -1.12 10.39 -1.44
C MET A 101 -2.29 10.89 -2.31
N TRP A 102 -2.93 12.04 -1.98
CA TRP A 102 -3.98 12.63 -2.82
C TRP A 102 -3.47 12.98 -4.21
N MET A 103 -2.26 13.58 -4.30
CA MET A 103 -1.67 13.91 -5.60
C MET A 103 -1.38 12.66 -6.42
N THR A 104 -0.87 11.60 -5.79
CA THR A 104 -0.67 10.30 -6.44
C THR A 104 -1.98 9.74 -6.99
N ALA A 105 -3.05 9.81 -6.22
CA ALA A 105 -4.37 9.34 -6.66
C ALA A 105 -4.93 10.20 -7.79
N PHE A 106 -4.91 11.52 -7.66
CA PHE A 106 -5.46 12.45 -8.66
C PHE A 106 -4.80 12.27 -10.04
N PHE A 107 -3.48 12.21 -10.08
CA PHE A 107 -2.76 11.96 -11.33
C PHE A 107 -2.81 10.48 -11.72
N GLY A 108 -2.87 9.59 -10.74
CA GLY A 108 -3.04 8.16 -10.91
C GLY A 108 -4.35 7.77 -11.59
N MET A 109 -5.44 8.51 -11.37
CA MET A 109 -6.72 8.32 -12.07
C MET A 109 -6.53 8.35 -13.58
N THR A 110 -5.71 9.26 -14.11
CA THR A 110 -5.41 9.31 -15.54
C THR A 110 -4.48 8.19 -15.98
N THR A 111 -3.50 7.82 -15.15
CA THR A 111 -2.63 6.67 -15.44
C THR A 111 -3.45 5.39 -15.54
N LYS A 112 -4.37 5.14 -14.59
CA LYS A 112 -5.32 4.01 -14.64
C LYS A 112 -6.16 4.01 -15.91
N PHE A 113 -6.71 5.17 -16.29
CA PHE A 113 -7.46 5.32 -17.52
C PHE A 113 -6.68 4.85 -18.76
N VAL A 114 -5.40 5.24 -18.84
CA VAL A 114 -4.54 4.87 -19.97
C VAL A 114 -4.20 3.39 -19.96
N GLU A 115 -3.71 2.86 -18.83
CA GLU A 115 -3.27 1.46 -18.72
C GLU A 115 -4.43 0.48 -18.92
N VAL A 116 -5.62 0.79 -18.41
CA VAL A 116 -6.81 -0.05 -18.56
C VAL A 116 -7.34 0.02 -20.01
N THR A 117 -7.43 1.19 -20.61
CA THR A 117 -7.86 1.32 -22.01
C THR A 117 -6.97 0.50 -22.94
N LEU A 118 -5.63 0.64 -22.81
CA LEU A 118 -4.69 -0.10 -23.64
C LEU A 118 -4.76 -1.61 -23.38
N SER A 119 -4.86 -2.02 -22.11
CA SER A 119 -4.99 -3.43 -21.77
C SER A 119 -6.26 -4.06 -22.31
N HIS A 120 -7.39 -3.36 -22.21
CA HIS A 120 -8.65 -3.83 -22.75
C HIS A 120 -8.65 -3.90 -24.29
N LYS A 121 -7.95 -2.98 -24.98
CA LYS A 121 -7.78 -2.99 -26.43
C LYS A 121 -6.99 -4.21 -26.92
N TYR A 122 -5.97 -4.63 -26.20
CA TYR A 122 -5.06 -5.72 -26.59
C TYR A 122 -5.35 -7.05 -25.89
N ARG A 123 -6.50 -7.18 -25.23
CA ARG A 123 -6.93 -8.42 -24.60
C ARG A 123 -7.03 -9.60 -25.58
N ASP A 124 -7.00 -10.80 -25.04
CA ASP A 124 -7.09 -12.06 -25.77
C ASP A 124 -8.06 -13.02 -25.09
N VAL A 125 -8.15 -14.25 -25.60
CA VAL A 125 -8.94 -15.33 -25.02
C VAL A 125 -8.01 -16.50 -24.74
N ASP A 126 -8.08 -17.09 -23.56
CA ASP A 126 -7.30 -18.28 -23.22
C ASP A 126 -7.92 -19.58 -23.78
N ASP A 127 -7.19 -20.68 -23.61
CA ASP A 127 -7.60 -22.00 -24.10
C ASP A 127 -8.91 -22.52 -23.46
N GLU A 128 -9.33 -21.95 -22.33
CA GLU A 128 -10.58 -22.26 -21.65
C GLU A 128 -11.74 -21.33 -22.05
N GLY A 129 -11.47 -20.35 -22.92
CA GLY A 129 -12.44 -19.40 -23.44
C GLY A 129 -12.66 -18.17 -22.53
N TYR A 130 -11.82 -17.94 -21.50
CA TYR A 130 -11.87 -16.75 -20.68
C TYR A 130 -11.06 -15.61 -21.26
N ILE A 131 -11.54 -14.39 -21.03
CA ILE A 131 -10.81 -13.18 -21.41
C ILE A 131 -9.55 -13.03 -20.56
N VAL A 132 -8.44 -12.79 -21.24
CA VAL A 132 -7.13 -12.49 -20.65
C VAL A 132 -6.61 -11.16 -21.20
N GLY A 133 -5.98 -10.37 -20.34
CA GLY A 133 -5.40 -9.08 -20.72
C GLY A 133 -4.45 -8.60 -19.64
N GLY A 134 -3.94 -7.42 -19.84
CA GLY A 134 -2.95 -6.81 -18.94
C GLY A 134 -1.79 -6.22 -19.71
N PRO A 135 -0.87 -5.52 -19.03
CA PRO A 135 0.27 -4.88 -19.69
C PRO A 135 1.16 -5.84 -20.50
N MET A 136 1.25 -7.13 -20.13
CA MET A 136 2.00 -8.12 -20.91
C MET A 136 1.49 -8.23 -22.36
N PHE A 137 0.16 -8.22 -22.55
CA PHE A 137 -0.45 -8.23 -23.90
C PHE A 137 -0.27 -6.89 -24.60
N VAL A 138 -0.30 -5.77 -23.89
CA VAL A 138 -0.02 -4.43 -24.45
C VAL A 138 1.42 -4.37 -24.96
N MET A 139 2.38 -4.89 -24.22
CA MET A 139 3.78 -4.94 -24.62
C MET A 139 4.02 -5.86 -25.81
N GLU A 140 3.40 -7.04 -25.82
CA GLU A 140 3.54 -8.00 -26.91
C GLU A 140 2.83 -7.53 -28.18
N LYS A 141 1.53 -7.21 -28.12
CA LYS A 141 0.70 -6.91 -29.29
C LYS A 141 0.77 -5.44 -29.71
N GLY A 142 0.84 -4.50 -28.74
CA GLY A 142 0.86 -3.07 -28.99
C GLY A 142 2.25 -2.53 -29.36
N LEU A 143 3.29 -3.01 -28.68
CA LEU A 143 4.67 -2.57 -28.92
C LEU A 143 5.46 -3.58 -29.77
N ASN A 144 4.96 -4.77 -29.99
CA ASN A 144 5.69 -5.88 -30.61
C ASN A 144 6.99 -6.26 -29.83
N LEU A 145 6.94 -6.11 -28.50
CA LEU A 145 8.04 -6.39 -27.58
C LEU A 145 7.68 -7.55 -26.63
N LYS A 146 7.58 -8.77 -27.19
CA LYS A 146 7.22 -9.97 -26.42
C LYS A 146 8.11 -10.20 -25.20
N TRP A 147 9.42 -9.95 -25.33
CA TRP A 147 10.37 -10.09 -24.22
C TRP A 147 10.01 -9.20 -23.00
N LEU A 148 9.51 -7.98 -23.27
CA LEU A 148 9.09 -7.06 -22.22
C LEU A 148 7.80 -7.54 -21.55
N GLY A 149 6.87 -8.08 -22.35
CA GLY A 149 5.66 -8.74 -21.84
C GLY A 149 5.96 -9.92 -20.93
N VAL A 150 6.96 -10.75 -21.28
CA VAL A 150 7.44 -11.85 -20.45
C VAL A 150 8.04 -11.35 -19.13
N ILE A 151 8.88 -10.31 -19.17
CA ILE A 151 9.44 -9.69 -17.95
C ILE A 151 8.32 -9.17 -17.05
N PHE A 152 7.35 -8.45 -17.62
CA PHE A 152 6.21 -7.94 -16.85
C PHE A 152 5.37 -9.08 -16.24
N ALA A 153 5.10 -10.14 -16.99
CA ALA A 153 4.34 -11.28 -16.49
C ALA A 153 5.07 -12.00 -15.34
N ILE A 154 6.39 -12.18 -15.44
CA ILE A 154 7.22 -12.72 -14.35
C ILE A 154 7.13 -11.78 -13.13
N ALA A 155 7.29 -10.47 -13.34
CA ALA A 155 7.15 -9.48 -12.28
C ALA A 155 5.77 -9.55 -11.62
N THR A 156 4.70 -9.76 -12.38
CA THR A 156 3.34 -9.92 -11.87
C THR A 156 3.19 -11.17 -11.01
N VAL A 157 3.73 -12.31 -11.44
CA VAL A 157 3.72 -13.55 -10.62
C VAL A 157 4.47 -13.33 -9.31
N VAL A 158 5.66 -12.75 -9.35
CA VAL A 158 6.46 -12.46 -8.14
C VAL A 158 5.75 -11.45 -7.23
N SER A 159 5.18 -10.37 -7.81
CA SER A 159 4.42 -9.37 -7.05
C SER A 159 3.14 -9.93 -6.45
N SER A 160 2.50 -10.92 -7.08
CA SER A 160 1.32 -11.55 -6.49
C SER A 160 1.63 -12.18 -5.13
N PHE A 161 2.83 -12.72 -4.95
CA PHE A 161 3.32 -13.15 -3.63
C PHE A 161 3.82 -11.96 -2.79
N GLY A 162 4.70 -11.13 -3.34
CA GLY A 162 5.40 -10.08 -2.61
C GLY A 162 4.51 -8.95 -2.10
N SER A 163 3.52 -8.51 -2.89
CA SER A 163 2.62 -7.41 -2.55
C SER A 163 1.21 -7.88 -2.20
N GLY A 164 0.67 -8.79 -3.01
CA GLY A 164 -0.72 -9.22 -2.91
C GLY A 164 -1.02 -10.28 -1.86
N ASN A 165 -0.02 -11.07 -1.47
CA ASN A 165 -0.17 -12.22 -0.58
C ASN A 165 0.48 -11.99 0.79
N MET A 166 1.82 -11.88 0.78
CA MET A 166 2.62 -11.93 2.02
C MET A 166 2.30 -10.79 3.00
N PRO A 167 2.24 -9.51 2.59
CA PRO A 167 1.91 -8.43 3.51
C PRO A 167 0.48 -8.54 4.05
N GLN A 168 -0.44 -9.04 3.24
CA GLN A 168 -1.83 -9.18 3.64
C GLN A 168 -1.98 -10.23 4.75
N SER A 169 -1.39 -11.42 4.54
CA SER A 169 -1.41 -12.51 5.51
C SER A 169 -0.74 -12.13 6.82
N ASN A 170 0.45 -11.55 6.74
CA ASN A 170 1.24 -11.15 7.89
C ASN A 170 0.53 -10.09 8.74
N ASN A 171 0.03 -9.02 8.10
CA ASN A 171 -0.67 -7.95 8.83
C ASN A 171 -1.95 -8.43 9.52
N ILE A 172 -2.71 -9.36 8.89
CA ILE A 172 -3.86 -9.96 9.56
C ILE A 172 -3.40 -10.76 10.78
N ALA A 173 -2.39 -11.60 10.63
CA ALA A 173 -1.90 -12.48 11.69
C ALA A 173 -1.37 -11.69 12.89
N VAL A 174 -0.50 -10.71 12.65
CA VAL A 174 0.02 -9.79 13.68
C VAL A 174 -1.10 -8.97 14.32
N GLY A 175 -2.05 -8.45 13.52
CA GLY A 175 -3.18 -7.68 14.03
C GLY A 175 -4.11 -8.48 14.93
N LEU A 176 -4.43 -9.73 14.56
CA LEU A 176 -5.27 -10.62 15.38
C LEU A 176 -4.52 -11.14 16.61
N GLN A 177 -3.21 -11.37 16.53
CA GLN A 177 -2.40 -11.70 17.68
C GLN A 177 -2.39 -10.54 18.69
N GLY A 178 -2.14 -9.32 18.24
CA GLY A 178 -2.10 -8.14 19.11
C GLY A 178 -3.47 -7.79 19.73
N THR A 179 -4.58 -8.07 19.03
CA THR A 179 -5.93 -7.70 19.47
C THR A 179 -6.61 -8.80 20.30
N PHE A 180 -6.44 -10.06 19.90
CA PHE A 180 -7.19 -11.20 20.46
C PHE A 180 -6.27 -12.26 21.08
N GLY A 181 -4.95 -12.14 20.98
CA GLY A 181 -4.00 -13.16 21.43
C GLY A 181 -4.02 -14.44 20.59
N ILE A 182 -4.59 -14.40 19.37
CA ILE A 182 -4.67 -15.58 18.50
C ILE A 182 -3.28 -15.84 17.89
N PRO A 183 -2.71 -17.04 18.04
CA PRO A 183 -1.40 -17.34 17.45
C PRO A 183 -1.39 -17.15 15.93
N GLU A 184 -0.31 -16.58 15.39
CA GLU A 184 -0.17 -16.25 13.96
C GLU A 184 -0.34 -17.48 13.05
N TRP A 185 0.23 -18.64 13.44
CA TRP A 185 0.09 -19.89 12.68
C TRP A 185 -1.37 -20.37 12.58
N MET A 186 -2.17 -20.12 13.62
CA MET A 186 -3.58 -20.49 13.61
C MET A 186 -4.38 -19.57 12.68
N THR A 187 -4.14 -18.27 12.76
CA THR A 187 -4.70 -17.29 11.82
C THR A 187 -4.32 -17.62 10.38
N GLY A 188 -3.04 -17.84 10.12
CA GLY A 188 -2.52 -18.21 8.80
C GLY A 188 -3.14 -19.49 8.26
N GLY A 189 -3.28 -20.53 9.09
CA GLY A 189 -3.87 -21.81 8.70
C GLY A 189 -5.35 -21.71 8.32
N VAL A 190 -6.15 -21.04 9.15
CA VAL A 190 -7.59 -20.85 8.90
C VAL A 190 -7.81 -20.02 7.62
N LEU A 191 -7.09 -18.90 7.49
CA LEU A 191 -7.25 -18.01 6.34
C LEU A 191 -6.71 -18.62 5.05
N ALA A 192 -5.63 -19.40 5.10
CA ALA A 192 -5.12 -20.15 3.95
C ALA A 192 -6.16 -21.16 3.45
N LEU A 193 -6.87 -21.87 4.34
CA LEU A 193 -7.96 -22.77 3.95
C LEU A 193 -9.13 -22.01 3.31
N LEU A 194 -9.53 -20.85 3.87
CA LEU A 194 -10.58 -20.01 3.27
C LEU A 194 -10.14 -19.49 1.90
N LEU A 195 -8.89 -19.05 1.77
CA LEU A 195 -8.32 -18.60 0.51
C LEU A 195 -8.33 -19.74 -0.54
N ALA A 196 -7.91 -20.95 -0.15
CA ALA A 196 -7.94 -22.12 -1.03
C ALA A 196 -9.36 -22.40 -1.55
N VAL A 197 -10.38 -22.38 -0.68
CA VAL A 197 -11.79 -22.57 -1.08
C VAL A 197 -12.21 -21.54 -2.13
N VAL A 198 -11.76 -20.30 -2.02
CA VAL A 198 -12.11 -19.25 -2.98
C VAL A 198 -11.37 -19.43 -4.29
N ILE A 199 -10.02 -19.47 -4.25
CA ILE A 199 -9.21 -19.38 -5.48
C ILE A 199 -9.18 -20.68 -6.30
N LEU A 200 -9.29 -21.85 -5.66
CA LEU A 200 -9.40 -23.12 -6.38
C LEU A 200 -10.73 -23.25 -7.14
N GLY A 201 -11.73 -22.43 -6.79
CA GLY A 201 -12.99 -22.32 -7.52
C GLY A 201 -12.91 -21.50 -8.81
N GLY A 202 -11.73 -20.94 -9.13
CA GLY A 202 -11.44 -20.26 -10.38
C GLY A 202 -12.00 -18.83 -10.47
N VAL A 203 -11.79 -18.22 -11.64
CA VAL A 203 -12.04 -16.79 -11.92
C VAL A 203 -13.45 -16.34 -11.53
N LYS A 204 -14.48 -17.10 -11.92
CA LYS A 204 -15.89 -16.76 -11.62
C LYS A 204 -16.17 -16.69 -10.11
N ARG A 205 -15.52 -17.54 -9.32
CA ARG A 205 -15.69 -17.50 -7.86
C ARG A 205 -14.94 -16.32 -7.26
N ILE A 206 -13.75 -16.01 -7.72
CA ILE A 206 -12.96 -14.85 -7.30
C ILE A 206 -13.76 -13.56 -7.53
N ILE A 207 -14.25 -13.33 -8.76
CA ILE A 207 -15.06 -12.16 -9.12
C ILE A 207 -16.32 -12.06 -8.24
N LYS A 208 -17.03 -13.17 -8.03
CA LYS A 208 -18.26 -13.19 -7.20
C LYS A 208 -17.99 -12.91 -5.73
N VAL A 209 -16.83 -13.32 -5.22
CA VAL A 209 -16.43 -13.03 -3.84
C VAL A 209 -16.05 -11.55 -3.71
N ALA A 210 -15.25 -11.00 -4.63
CA ALA A 210 -14.89 -9.59 -4.67
C ALA A 210 -16.13 -8.68 -4.75
N GLU A 211 -17.07 -8.98 -5.66
CA GLU A 211 -18.34 -8.24 -5.83
C GLU A 211 -19.14 -8.09 -4.52
N LYS A 212 -19.06 -9.06 -3.62
CA LYS A 212 -19.79 -9.05 -2.34
C LYS A 212 -18.99 -8.46 -1.18
N ILE A 213 -17.70 -8.80 -1.08
CA ILE A 213 -16.87 -8.37 0.03
C ILE A 213 -16.57 -6.87 -0.07
N VAL A 214 -16.23 -6.36 -1.26
CA VAL A 214 -15.78 -4.97 -1.42
C VAL A 214 -16.81 -3.94 -0.97
N PRO A 215 -18.07 -3.96 -1.42
CA PRO A 215 -19.06 -2.99 -0.93
C PRO A 215 -19.30 -3.12 0.57
N THR A 216 -19.35 -4.36 1.09
CA THR A 216 -19.60 -4.61 2.51
C THR A 216 -18.48 -4.06 3.39
N MET A 217 -17.21 -4.35 3.04
CA MET A 217 -16.07 -3.87 3.80
C MET A 217 -15.92 -2.34 3.71
N ALA A 218 -16.16 -1.76 2.52
CA ALA A 218 -16.08 -0.32 2.32
C ALA A 218 -17.14 0.43 3.12
N ILE A 219 -18.40 -0.04 3.13
CA ILE A 219 -19.47 0.56 3.91
C ILE A 219 -19.19 0.43 5.41
N LEU A 220 -18.76 -0.75 5.88
CA LEU A 220 -18.42 -0.98 7.28
C LEU A 220 -17.34 0.01 7.74
N TYR A 221 -16.25 0.11 6.97
CA TYR A 221 -15.16 1.02 7.29
C TYR A 221 -15.57 2.49 7.22
N PHE A 222 -16.35 2.86 6.21
CA PHE A 222 -16.81 4.23 6.02
C PHE A 222 -17.71 4.68 7.19
N VAL A 223 -18.68 3.86 7.58
CA VAL A 223 -19.59 4.19 8.69
C VAL A 223 -18.84 4.27 10.02
N THR A 224 -17.97 3.29 10.30
CA THR A 224 -17.23 3.27 11.57
C THR A 224 -16.15 4.35 11.62
N GLY A 225 -15.45 4.63 10.51
CA GLY A 225 -14.47 5.71 10.42
C GLY A 225 -15.11 7.09 10.56
N LEU A 226 -16.29 7.31 9.94
CA LEU A 226 -17.05 8.56 10.15
C LEU A 226 -17.44 8.77 11.61
N ALA A 227 -17.79 7.70 12.33
CA ALA A 227 -18.10 7.82 13.76
C ALA A 227 -16.91 8.35 14.57
N VAL A 228 -15.67 7.92 14.23
CA VAL A 228 -14.44 8.47 14.84
C VAL A 228 -14.24 9.94 14.46
N VAL A 229 -14.39 10.29 13.18
CA VAL A 229 -14.23 11.66 12.67
C VAL A 229 -15.24 12.59 13.34
N PHE A 230 -16.51 12.18 13.48
CA PHE A 230 -17.53 12.98 14.16
C PHE A 230 -17.27 13.13 15.67
N ALA A 231 -16.71 12.11 16.32
CA ALA A 231 -16.31 12.22 17.72
C ALA A 231 -15.18 13.26 17.94
N ASN A 232 -14.38 13.52 16.91
CA ASN A 232 -13.24 14.43 16.95
C ASN A 232 -13.42 15.62 15.97
N ILE A 233 -14.67 16.05 15.72
CA ILE A 233 -15.02 16.99 14.65
C ILE A 233 -14.28 18.33 14.75
N GLU A 234 -13.97 18.79 15.97
CA GLU A 234 -13.26 20.03 16.23
C GLU A 234 -11.84 20.04 15.64
N ASN A 235 -11.21 18.85 15.57
CA ASN A 235 -9.85 18.67 15.06
C ASN A 235 -9.79 18.40 13.55
N VAL A 236 -10.93 18.16 12.90
CA VAL A 236 -10.97 17.81 11.47
C VAL A 236 -10.47 18.97 10.61
N TRP A 237 -10.98 20.19 10.84
CA TRP A 237 -10.55 21.34 10.06
C TRP A 237 -9.08 21.70 10.27
N PRO A 238 -8.56 21.77 11.51
CA PRO A 238 -7.12 21.95 11.75
C PRO A 238 -6.27 20.86 11.07
N SER A 239 -6.71 19.60 11.12
CA SER A 239 -6.00 18.50 10.45
C SER A 239 -5.90 18.69 8.93
N LEU A 240 -7.00 19.07 8.28
CA LEU A 240 -7.01 19.36 6.83
C LEU A 240 -6.10 20.55 6.47
N VAL A 241 -6.09 21.60 7.29
CA VAL A 241 -5.18 22.73 7.11
C VAL A 241 -3.73 22.26 7.20
N ASN A 242 -3.39 21.45 8.21
CA ASN A 242 -2.05 20.92 8.37
C ASN A 242 -1.64 20.01 7.20
N VAL A 243 -2.56 19.17 6.69
CA VAL A 243 -2.29 18.34 5.50
C VAL A 243 -1.86 19.20 4.31
N VAL A 244 -2.52 20.33 4.08
CA VAL A 244 -2.21 21.18 2.94
C VAL A 244 -1.00 22.08 3.22
N SER A 245 -0.89 22.70 4.41
CA SER A 245 0.23 23.59 4.74
C SER A 245 1.56 22.85 4.80
N ASP A 246 1.58 21.72 5.50
CA ASP A 246 2.78 20.91 5.70
C ASP A 246 3.27 20.27 4.39
N ALA A 247 2.39 20.11 3.42
CA ALA A 247 2.76 19.58 2.11
C ALA A 247 3.83 20.40 1.40
N PHE A 248 3.92 21.71 1.70
CA PHE A 248 4.87 22.63 1.06
C PHE A 248 6.01 23.09 1.96
N THR A 249 5.86 22.94 3.28
CA THR A 249 6.86 23.36 4.27
C THR A 249 7.60 22.19 4.93
N GLY A 250 7.03 20.99 4.84
CA GLY A 250 7.37 19.85 5.67
C GLY A 250 6.56 19.85 6.98
N SER A 251 6.45 18.72 7.63
CA SER A 251 5.71 18.55 8.88
C SER A 251 6.59 18.94 10.07
N ALA A 252 6.13 19.87 10.87
CA ALA A 252 6.85 20.33 12.06
C ALA A 252 6.95 19.25 13.14
N ALA A 253 7.96 19.37 14.01
CA ALA A 253 8.09 18.51 15.19
C ALA A 253 7.05 18.93 16.25
N VAL A 254 6.15 18.01 16.60
CA VAL A 254 5.05 18.21 17.56
C VAL A 254 4.79 16.94 18.36
N GLY A 255 4.56 17.06 19.65
CA GLY A 255 4.35 15.91 20.54
C GLY A 255 5.56 14.97 20.49
N GLY A 256 5.33 13.67 20.38
CA GLY A 256 6.37 12.67 20.20
C GLY A 256 6.96 12.60 18.79
N PHE A 257 6.38 13.31 17.80
CA PHE A 257 6.83 13.32 16.41
C PHE A 257 7.94 14.34 16.18
N LEU A 258 9.10 13.90 15.71
CA LEU A 258 10.30 14.72 15.50
C LEU A 258 10.32 15.47 14.15
N GLY A 259 9.21 15.48 13.42
CA GLY A 259 9.07 16.21 12.17
C GLY A 259 9.61 15.49 10.92
N ALA A 260 9.28 16.04 9.76
CA ALA A 260 9.73 15.56 8.45
C ALA A 260 9.91 16.72 7.47
N THR A 261 10.98 16.68 6.66
CA THR A 261 11.15 17.65 5.57
C THR A 261 10.14 17.40 4.45
N PHE A 262 9.93 18.45 3.63
CA PHE A 262 9.16 18.34 2.38
C PHE A 262 9.58 17.12 1.54
N ALA A 263 10.87 16.98 1.25
CA ALA A 263 11.37 15.91 0.39
C ALA A 263 11.10 14.51 0.97
N TYR A 264 11.24 14.37 2.28
CA TYR A 264 10.97 13.10 2.96
C TYR A 264 9.47 12.77 2.96
N ALA A 265 8.62 13.73 3.34
CA ALA A 265 7.15 13.56 3.32
C ALA A 265 6.61 13.31 1.90
N PHE A 266 7.16 14.00 0.90
CA PHE A 266 6.87 13.78 -0.52
C PHE A 266 7.18 12.33 -0.92
N ASN A 267 8.41 11.87 -0.68
CA ASN A 267 8.83 10.51 -1.07
C ASN A 267 7.96 9.44 -0.39
N LYS A 268 7.75 9.58 0.93
CA LYS A 268 6.94 8.60 1.69
C LYS A 268 5.46 8.65 1.30
N GLY A 269 4.89 9.84 1.09
CA GLY A 269 3.50 9.99 0.65
C GLY A 269 3.26 9.43 -0.75
N VAL A 270 4.14 9.72 -1.72
CA VAL A 270 4.01 9.19 -3.09
C VAL A 270 4.17 7.67 -3.10
N GLY A 271 5.17 7.13 -2.41
CA GLY A 271 5.39 5.68 -2.35
C GLY A 271 4.21 4.93 -1.72
N ARG A 272 3.61 5.47 -0.65
CA ARG A 272 2.44 4.87 -0.01
C ARG A 272 1.16 5.08 -0.81
N GLY A 273 1.03 6.20 -1.54
CA GLY A 273 -0.05 6.42 -2.49
C GLY A 273 -0.06 5.37 -3.60
N LEU A 274 1.11 5.06 -4.18
CA LEU A 274 1.24 3.98 -5.17
C LEU A 274 0.86 2.62 -4.58
N TYR A 275 1.36 2.30 -3.39
CA TYR A 275 1.03 1.04 -2.72
C TYR A 275 -0.47 0.90 -2.46
N SER A 276 -1.20 2.00 -2.22
CA SER A 276 -2.64 2.01 -2.03
C SER A 276 -3.38 1.84 -3.36
N ASN A 277 -3.25 2.79 -4.29
CA ASN A 277 -4.08 2.83 -5.50
C ASN A 277 -3.51 2.06 -6.70
N GLU A 278 -2.29 1.58 -6.64
CA GLU A 278 -1.61 0.80 -7.69
C GLU A 278 -1.58 1.45 -9.08
N ALA A 279 -1.79 2.78 -9.17
CA ALA A 279 -1.83 3.47 -10.46
C ALA A 279 -0.46 3.49 -11.14
N GLY A 280 -0.38 2.94 -12.34
CA GLY A 280 0.87 2.76 -13.08
C GLY A 280 1.58 1.44 -12.78
N GLN A 281 1.12 0.65 -11.83
CA GLN A 281 1.66 -0.67 -11.53
C GLN A 281 1.28 -1.71 -12.59
N GLY A 282 0.11 -1.54 -13.24
CA GLY A 282 -0.36 -2.45 -14.27
C GLY A 282 -1.13 -3.67 -13.75
N SER A 283 -1.48 -3.72 -12.46
CA SER A 283 -2.25 -4.78 -11.82
C SER A 283 -3.74 -4.71 -12.20
N ALA A 284 -4.39 -3.58 -11.95
CA ALA A 284 -5.80 -3.37 -12.23
C ALA A 284 -6.20 -3.62 -13.71
N PRO A 285 -5.39 -3.25 -14.72
CA PRO A 285 -5.67 -3.60 -16.11
C PRO A 285 -5.95 -5.08 -16.36
N ILE A 286 -5.39 -5.97 -15.53
CA ILE A 286 -5.62 -7.41 -15.62
C ILE A 286 -7.06 -7.77 -15.23
N ALA A 287 -7.62 -7.12 -14.18
CA ALA A 287 -9.01 -7.31 -13.79
C ALA A 287 -9.98 -6.66 -14.78
N HIS A 288 -9.69 -5.44 -15.19
CA HIS A 288 -10.53 -4.67 -16.11
C HIS A 288 -10.60 -5.26 -17.53
N ALA A 289 -9.60 -6.05 -17.95
CA ALA A 289 -9.64 -6.74 -19.23
C ALA A 289 -10.85 -7.69 -19.35
N ALA A 290 -11.34 -8.25 -18.25
CA ALA A 290 -12.50 -9.13 -18.23
C ALA A 290 -13.85 -8.40 -18.41
N ALA A 291 -13.89 -7.06 -18.39
CA ALA A 291 -15.13 -6.30 -18.48
C ALA A 291 -15.84 -6.51 -19.82
N ARG A 292 -17.17 -6.61 -19.74
CA ARG A 292 -18.05 -6.86 -20.89
C ARG A 292 -18.31 -5.57 -21.66
N THR A 293 -17.42 -5.25 -22.56
CA THR A 293 -17.57 -4.15 -23.51
C THR A 293 -16.66 -4.36 -24.72
N ASP A 294 -17.08 -3.89 -25.88
CA ASP A 294 -16.27 -3.86 -27.11
C ASP A 294 -15.57 -2.49 -27.27
N GLN A 295 -15.83 -1.56 -26.34
CA GLN A 295 -15.27 -0.21 -26.33
C GLN A 295 -14.20 -0.06 -25.23
N PRO A 296 -12.88 -0.16 -25.56
CA PRO A 296 -11.81 -0.11 -24.56
C PRO A 296 -11.81 1.15 -23.69
N VAL A 297 -12.14 2.30 -24.28
CA VAL A 297 -12.15 3.60 -23.60
C VAL A 297 -13.24 3.67 -22.53
N SER A 298 -14.38 2.98 -22.74
CA SER A 298 -15.45 2.95 -21.74
C SER A 298 -14.98 2.28 -20.45
N GLU A 299 -14.26 1.15 -20.54
CA GLU A 299 -13.71 0.49 -19.36
C GLU A 299 -12.56 1.30 -18.74
N GLY A 300 -11.71 1.91 -19.57
CA GLY A 300 -10.73 2.86 -19.07
C GLY A 300 -11.35 3.99 -18.25
N MET A 301 -12.52 4.53 -18.68
CA MET A 301 -13.22 5.55 -17.88
C MET A 301 -13.69 5.01 -16.53
N VAL A 302 -14.17 3.77 -16.47
CA VAL A 302 -14.58 3.13 -15.20
C VAL A 302 -13.40 3.06 -14.24
N SER A 303 -12.21 2.74 -14.72
CA SER A 303 -11.01 2.64 -13.88
C SER A 303 -10.56 3.97 -13.24
N ILE A 304 -11.02 5.13 -13.74
CA ILE A 304 -10.81 6.43 -13.08
C ILE A 304 -11.39 6.43 -11.67
N LEU A 305 -12.47 5.69 -11.44
CA LEU A 305 -13.15 5.63 -10.15
C LEU A 305 -12.37 4.84 -9.10
N GLU A 306 -11.45 3.99 -9.48
CA GLU A 306 -10.69 3.14 -8.58
C GLU A 306 -9.77 3.96 -7.63
N PRO A 307 -8.80 4.78 -8.10
CA PRO A 307 -8.00 5.62 -7.21
C PRO A 307 -8.82 6.66 -6.46
N PHE A 308 -9.95 7.09 -7.03
CA PHE A 308 -10.87 8.00 -6.34
C PHE A 308 -11.49 7.33 -5.12
N ILE A 309 -12.02 6.12 -5.25
CA ILE A 309 -12.63 5.38 -4.14
C ILE A 309 -11.56 4.95 -3.14
N ASP A 310 -10.48 4.35 -3.63
CA ASP A 310 -9.40 3.82 -2.80
C ASP A 310 -8.70 4.90 -1.97
N THR A 311 -8.19 5.93 -2.65
CA THR A 311 -7.30 6.88 -1.99
C THR A 311 -8.01 8.18 -1.61
N ILE A 312 -8.78 8.80 -2.54
CA ILE A 312 -9.44 10.07 -2.22
C ILE A 312 -10.55 9.89 -1.17
N ILE A 313 -11.26 8.75 -1.16
CA ILE A 313 -12.28 8.49 -0.14
C ILE A 313 -11.70 7.71 1.04
N ILE A 314 -11.23 6.49 0.83
CA ILE A 314 -10.89 5.57 1.93
C ILE A 314 -9.64 6.02 2.67
N CYS A 315 -8.54 6.35 1.96
CA CYS A 315 -7.32 6.80 2.64
C CYS A 315 -7.48 8.18 3.28
N THR A 316 -8.32 9.07 2.72
CA THR A 316 -8.64 10.34 3.37
C THR A 316 -9.38 10.11 4.68
N LEU A 317 -10.34 9.20 4.69
CA LEU A 317 -11.04 8.84 5.93
C LEU A 317 -10.07 8.31 6.98
N THR A 318 -9.18 7.38 6.62
CA THR A 318 -8.14 6.86 7.52
C THR A 318 -7.23 7.98 8.04
N GLY A 319 -6.77 8.85 7.14
CA GLY A 319 -5.94 10.00 7.51
C GLY A 319 -6.64 10.94 8.49
N LEU A 320 -7.92 11.26 8.25
CA LEU A 320 -8.71 12.09 9.15
C LEU A 320 -8.96 11.41 10.51
N VAL A 321 -9.26 10.11 10.53
CA VAL A 321 -9.38 9.33 11.77
C VAL A 321 -8.11 9.47 12.61
N ILE A 322 -6.93 9.31 12.01
CA ILE A 322 -5.65 9.35 12.72
C ILE A 322 -5.31 10.78 13.15
N LEU A 323 -5.41 11.75 12.24
CA LEU A 323 -5.00 13.11 12.50
C LEU A 323 -5.94 13.83 13.49
N SER A 324 -7.26 13.66 13.34
CA SER A 324 -8.23 14.33 14.22
C SER A 324 -8.26 13.74 15.62
N SER A 325 -7.95 12.44 15.79
CA SER A 325 -7.85 11.79 17.10
C SER A 325 -6.66 12.26 17.93
N GLY A 326 -5.61 12.82 17.30
CA GLY A 326 -4.37 13.25 17.97
C GLY A 326 -3.42 12.13 18.37
N VAL A 327 -3.82 10.88 18.27
CA VAL A 327 -3.03 9.70 18.71
C VAL A 327 -1.67 9.59 18.03
N TRP A 328 -1.54 10.08 16.80
CA TRP A 328 -0.29 10.06 16.04
C TRP A 328 0.85 10.89 16.68
N LEU A 329 0.54 11.71 17.67
CA LEU A 329 1.49 12.52 18.46
C LEU A 329 1.83 11.89 19.81
N GLU A 330 1.11 10.86 20.23
CA GLU A 330 1.21 10.25 21.54
C GLU A 330 2.13 9.03 21.50
N LYS A 331 2.97 8.88 22.53
CA LYS A 331 3.81 7.70 22.73
C LYS A 331 3.05 6.62 23.49
N HIS A 332 3.05 5.43 22.95
CA HIS A 332 2.40 4.26 23.53
C HIS A 332 3.43 3.16 23.80
N GLU A 333 3.15 2.31 24.80
CA GLU A 333 3.91 1.08 25.01
C GLU A 333 3.80 0.19 23.78
N ASN A 334 4.94 -0.17 23.20
CA ASN A 334 4.98 -1.07 22.04
C ASN A 334 6.31 -1.83 21.98
N GLN A 335 6.35 -2.84 21.14
CA GLN A 335 7.56 -3.57 20.82
C GLN A 335 8.20 -2.92 19.58
N PHE A 336 9.47 -2.54 19.71
CA PHE A 336 10.22 -1.94 18.62
C PHE A 336 10.77 -3.02 17.70
N GLN A 337 10.70 -2.78 16.41
CA GLN A 337 11.48 -3.55 15.45
C GLN A 337 12.91 -3.00 15.44
N GLN A 338 13.91 -3.87 15.44
CA GLN A 338 15.31 -3.43 15.45
C GLN A 338 15.66 -2.54 14.26
N PHE A 339 15.10 -2.86 13.10
CA PHE A 339 15.23 -2.09 11.87
C PHE A 339 14.77 -0.63 12.02
N ASP A 340 13.76 -0.39 12.85
CA ASP A 340 13.18 0.94 13.10
C ASP A 340 13.87 1.69 14.24
N THR A 341 14.88 1.08 14.89
CA THR A 341 15.62 1.67 16.00
C THR A 341 16.98 2.18 15.55
N ASN A 342 17.38 3.32 16.10
CA ASN A 342 18.71 3.88 15.90
C ASN A 342 19.23 4.45 17.22
N VAL A 343 20.48 4.18 17.55
CA VAL A 343 21.14 4.73 18.74
C VAL A 343 22.07 5.86 18.32
N VAL A 344 21.87 7.02 18.93
CA VAL A 344 22.67 8.22 18.66
C VAL A 344 23.50 8.63 19.87
N THR A 345 24.61 9.30 19.63
CA THR A 345 25.47 9.88 20.70
C THR A 345 24.80 11.07 21.36
N GLY A 346 24.98 11.19 22.67
CA GLY A 346 24.40 12.25 23.49
C GLY A 346 23.05 11.89 24.09
N VAL A 347 22.65 12.66 25.10
CA VAL A 347 21.33 12.54 25.74
C VAL A 347 20.43 13.62 25.17
N TRP A 348 19.43 13.20 24.41
CA TRP A 348 18.50 14.06 23.70
C TRP A 348 17.07 13.77 24.13
N THR A 349 16.23 14.81 24.14
CA THR A 349 14.81 14.70 24.48
C THR A 349 13.95 15.39 23.43
N ASP A 350 12.72 14.90 23.22
CA ASP A 350 11.74 15.56 22.37
C ASP A 350 10.88 16.61 23.11
N THR A 351 11.18 16.88 24.38
CA THR A 351 10.50 17.92 25.17
C THR A 351 11.19 19.29 25.06
N ALA A 352 12.52 19.31 24.90
CA ALA A 352 13.28 20.54 24.75
C ALA A 352 13.33 20.98 23.27
N GLU A 353 13.05 22.27 23.00
CA GLU A 353 13.00 22.80 21.62
C GLU A 353 14.34 22.68 20.88
N GLN A 354 15.46 22.93 21.57
CA GLN A 354 16.80 22.82 21.00
C GLN A 354 17.15 21.38 20.62
N ASP A 355 16.78 20.41 21.45
CA ASP A 355 17.02 18.99 21.19
C ASP A 355 16.15 18.51 20.03
N ARG A 356 14.88 18.91 19.98
CA ARG A 356 13.99 18.61 18.84
C ARG A 356 14.54 19.14 17.54
N ALA A 357 15.07 20.36 17.52
CA ALA A 357 15.68 20.93 16.32
C ALA A 357 16.92 20.13 15.87
N ALA A 358 17.79 19.74 16.80
CA ALA A 358 18.96 18.94 16.50
C ALA A 358 18.60 17.53 16.00
N LEU A 359 17.64 16.88 16.63
CA LEU A 359 17.12 15.57 16.21
C LEU A 359 16.43 15.65 14.85
N PHE A 360 15.67 16.71 14.59
CA PHE A 360 15.06 16.97 13.27
C PHE A 360 16.14 17.06 12.18
N ASP A 361 17.20 17.83 12.40
CA ASP A 361 18.28 17.97 11.43
C ASP A 361 19.00 16.64 11.19
N TYR A 362 19.32 15.88 12.25
CA TYR A 362 19.90 14.55 12.15
C TYR A 362 19.05 13.59 11.32
N LEU A 363 17.75 13.45 11.66
CA LEU A 363 16.83 12.54 11.00
C LEU A 363 16.53 12.90 9.54
N ASN A 364 16.80 14.14 9.13
CA ASN A 364 16.60 14.60 7.76
C ASN A 364 17.90 14.79 6.97
N GLY A 365 19.03 14.27 7.49
CA GLY A 365 20.32 14.31 6.81
C GLY A 365 20.89 15.72 6.61
N ARG A 366 20.49 16.66 7.46
CA ARG A 366 21.07 18.01 7.51
C ARG A 366 22.33 18.02 8.38
N ASP A 367 23.10 19.10 8.29
CA ASP A 367 24.27 19.28 9.16
C ASP A 367 23.82 19.26 10.62
N SER A 368 24.26 18.24 11.36
CA SER A 368 23.86 17.97 12.73
C SER A 368 25.10 17.63 13.57
N LYS A 369 25.05 18.04 14.83
CA LYS A 369 26.07 17.64 15.83
C LYS A 369 25.85 16.22 16.38
N ILE A 370 24.75 15.59 15.97
CA ILE A 370 24.39 14.24 16.41
C ILE A 370 25.05 13.24 15.48
N GLU A 371 25.73 12.26 16.06
CA GLU A 371 26.37 11.16 15.34
C GLU A 371 25.72 9.84 15.74
N SER A 372 25.75 8.86 14.85
CA SER A 372 25.36 7.50 15.18
C SER A 372 26.29 6.93 16.25
N PHE A 373 25.73 6.31 17.27
CA PHE A 373 26.49 5.72 18.36
C PHE A 373 27.24 4.47 17.86
N ASN A 374 28.49 4.36 18.29
CA ASN A 374 29.33 3.17 18.08
C ASN A 374 29.92 2.75 19.42
N GLY A 375 29.69 1.52 19.85
CA GLY A 375 30.20 1.03 21.12
C GLY A 375 29.32 -0.03 21.74
N THR A 376 29.42 -0.15 23.04
CA THR A 376 28.68 -1.13 23.83
C THR A 376 27.82 -0.45 24.87
N ILE A 377 26.64 -1.01 25.12
CA ILE A 377 25.69 -0.55 26.13
C ILE A 377 25.46 -1.70 27.12
N GLU A 378 25.69 -1.46 28.40
CA GLU A 378 25.41 -2.44 29.43
C GLU A 378 23.92 -2.48 29.75
N VAL A 379 23.38 -3.69 29.91
CA VAL A 379 21.98 -3.94 30.27
C VAL A 379 21.92 -4.82 31.49
N ILE A 380 21.20 -4.38 32.50
CA ILE A 380 21.00 -5.13 33.75
C ILE A 380 19.51 -5.34 33.95
N GLU A 381 19.08 -6.60 34.05
CA GLU A 381 17.65 -6.97 34.20
C GLU A 381 16.72 -6.30 33.18
N GLY A 382 17.17 -6.19 31.95
CA GLY A 382 16.42 -5.55 30.85
C GLY A 382 16.52 -4.02 30.82
N VAL A 383 17.16 -3.37 31.78
CA VAL A 383 17.27 -1.91 31.84
C VAL A 383 18.62 -1.47 31.27
N LEU A 384 18.56 -0.57 30.28
CA LEU A 384 19.72 0.09 29.71
C LEU A 384 20.42 0.93 30.78
N GLN A 385 21.72 0.74 30.99
CA GLN A 385 22.46 1.53 31.97
C GLN A 385 22.70 2.95 31.42
N PRO A 386 22.65 3.99 32.28
CA PRO A 386 22.86 5.37 31.85
C PRO A 386 24.18 5.58 31.10
N GLY A 387 24.12 6.30 30.01
CA GLY A 387 25.26 6.57 29.14
C GLY A 387 25.02 7.77 28.21
N PRO A 388 26.05 8.20 27.49
CA PRO A 388 25.94 9.31 26.54
C PRO A 388 25.30 8.87 25.20
N TYR A 389 24.10 8.33 25.29
CA TYR A 389 23.36 7.87 24.09
C TYR A 389 21.85 8.10 24.26
N THR A 390 21.16 8.15 23.15
CA THR A 390 19.69 8.19 23.04
C THR A 390 19.23 7.15 22.04
N LEU A 391 18.19 6.42 22.36
CA LEU A 391 17.55 5.47 21.45
C LEU A 391 16.39 6.15 20.75
N LEU A 392 16.43 6.14 19.42
CA LEU A 392 15.37 6.62 18.55
C LEU A 392 14.61 5.43 18.00
N HIS A 393 13.28 5.54 17.95
CA HIS A 393 12.41 4.64 17.21
C HIS A 393 11.78 5.46 16.07
N ASN A 394 12.35 5.34 14.88
CA ASN A 394 12.05 6.16 13.70
C ASN A 394 12.04 7.68 14.02
N ARG A 395 10.86 8.32 14.00
CA ARG A 395 10.66 9.75 14.22
C ARG A 395 10.28 10.09 15.65
N SER A 396 10.71 9.29 16.65
CA SER A 396 10.39 9.48 18.06
C SER A 396 11.58 9.12 18.94
N VAL A 397 11.76 9.84 20.02
CA VAL A 397 12.67 9.41 21.11
C VAL A 397 11.99 8.29 21.89
N ALA A 398 12.64 7.13 22.01
CA ALA A 398 12.13 6.01 22.79
C ALA A 398 12.33 6.24 24.29
N GLU A 399 11.32 5.92 25.09
CA GLU A 399 11.30 6.10 26.55
C GLU A 399 11.07 4.77 27.28
N GLY A 400 11.63 4.63 28.46
CA GLY A 400 11.41 3.46 29.31
C GLY A 400 11.79 2.14 28.63
N VAL A 401 12.84 2.16 27.81
CA VAL A 401 13.22 1.00 26.98
C VAL A 401 13.66 -0.16 27.84
N LEU A 402 13.07 -1.32 27.58
CA LEU A 402 13.37 -2.59 28.22
C LEU A 402 13.83 -3.61 27.18
N ILE A 403 14.87 -4.35 27.52
CA ILE A 403 15.50 -5.37 26.67
C ILE A 403 15.11 -6.77 27.13
N GLY A 404 14.58 -7.58 26.22
CA GLY A 404 14.09 -8.93 26.51
C GLY A 404 12.58 -8.99 26.68
N SER A 405 12.01 -10.20 26.79
CA SER A 405 10.58 -10.41 27.03
C SER A 405 10.23 -10.18 28.51
N VAL A 406 8.93 -10.05 28.81
CA VAL A 406 8.43 -9.89 30.19
C VAL A 406 8.93 -11.01 31.12
N ASP A 407 8.99 -12.23 30.61
CA ASP A 407 9.38 -13.43 31.37
C ASP A 407 10.91 -13.68 31.38
N ARG A 408 11.65 -13.02 30.49
CA ARG A 408 13.10 -13.23 30.32
C ARG A 408 13.80 -11.92 29.99
N ARG A 409 14.11 -11.14 31.03
CA ARG A 409 14.89 -9.91 30.92
C ARG A 409 16.33 -10.22 30.51
N PHE A 410 16.85 -9.42 29.59
CA PHE A 410 18.23 -9.56 29.14
C PHE A 410 19.19 -8.91 30.17
N THR A 411 20.28 -9.59 30.49
CA THR A 411 21.41 -9.01 31.23
C THR A 411 22.68 -9.31 30.45
N GLY A 412 23.44 -8.29 30.12
CA GLY A 412 24.63 -8.42 29.29
C GLY A 412 24.98 -7.12 28.59
N THR A 413 25.70 -7.24 27.48
CA THR A 413 26.17 -6.09 26.72
C THR A 413 25.50 -6.09 25.33
N LEU A 414 24.93 -4.96 24.95
CA LEU A 414 24.49 -4.71 23.57
C LEU A 414 25.65 -4.12 22.78
N THR A 415 25.92 -4.67 21.61
CA THR A 415 26.85 -4.10 20.64
C THR A 415 26.08 -3.22 19.68
N VAL A 416 26.51 -1.96 19.53
CA VAL A 416 25.90 -1.00 18.62
C VAL A 416 26.95 -0.57 17.60
N ASN A 417 26.62 -0.70 16.32
CA ASN A 417 27.47 -0.34 15.19
C ASN A 417 26.71 0.61 14.26
N ARG A 418 27.25 1.81 14.08
CA ARG A 418 26.61 2.89 13.28
C ARG A 418 25.14 3.13 13.69
N GLY A 419 24.87 3.09 15.00
CA GLY A 419 23.53 3.27 15.55
C GLY A 419 22.63 2.03 15.51
N ASN A 420 23.04 0.94 14.88
CA ASN A 420 22.26 -0.29 14.80
C ASN A 420 22.67 -1.27 15.91
N ILE A 421 21.69 -1.85 16.59
CA ILE A 421 21.91 -2.89 17.60
C ILE A 421 22.14 -4.21 16.87
N GLU A 422 23.30 -4.85 17.10
CA GLU A 422 23.67 -6.11 16.44
C GLU A 422 23.13 -7.36 17.14
N ASN A 423 22.77 -7.25 18.40
CA ASN A 423 22.24 -8.36 19.19
C ASN A 423 20.79 -8.67 18.76
N ASP A 424 20.46 -9.94 18.64
CA ASP A 424 19.06 -10.38 18.45
C ASP A 424 18.32 -10.33 19.78
N VAL A 425 17.68 -9.20 20.07
CA VAL A 425 16.97 -8.95 21.32
C VAL A 425 15.63 -8.29 21.06
N VAL A 426 14.67 -8.56 21.92
CA VAL A 426 13.38 -7.87 21.92
C VAL A 426 13.52 -6.53 22.63
N LEU A 427 13.07 -5.45 22.01
CA LEU A 427 13.03 -4.10 22.53
C LEU A 427 11.59 -3.70 22.79
N THR A 428 11.28 -3.23 23.99
CA THR A 428 9.95 -2.70 24.33
C THR A 428 10.08 -1.36 25.04
N GLY A 429 9.08 -0.50 24.91
CA GLY A 429 9.09 0.80 25.57
C GLY A 429 8.04 1.73 24.96
N LYS A 430 8.08 3.01 25.35
CA LYS A 430 7.17 4.03 24.84
C LYS A 430 7.77 4.75 23.66
N SER A 431 7.05 4.74 22.54
CA SER A 431 7.33 5.54 21.35
C SER A 431 6.07 5.76 20.54
N LEU A 432 6.17 6.49 19.45
CA LEU A 432 5.08 6.55 18.48
C LEU A 432 4.83 5.16 17.90
N ILE A 433 3.56 4.79 17.80
CA ILE A 433 3.10 3.58 17.12
C ILE A 433 2.78 3.87 15.66
N HIS A 434 2.80 2.85 14.82
CA HIS A 434 2.57 2.96 13.38
C HIS A 434 1.63 1.89 12.83
N SER A 435 1.37 1.94 11.53
CA SER A 435 0.61 0.94 10.78
C SER A 435 -0.78 0.67 11.40
N ALA A 436 -1.23 -0.58 11.40
CA ALA A 436 -2.56 -0.94 11.91
C ALA A 436 -2.75 -0.62 13.39
N ALA A 437 -1.68 -0.66 14.21
CA ALA A 437 -1.74 -0.33 15.63
C ALA A 437 -2.13 1.14 15.85
N LEU A 438 -1.57 2.07 15.05
CA LEU A 438 -1.93 3.49 15.11
C LEU A 438 -3.39 3.73 14.75
N THR A 439 -3.87 3.09 13.68
CA THR A 439 -5.29 3.18 13.30
C THR A 439 -6.20 2.58 14.37
N SER A 440 -5.82 1.44 14.95
CA SER A 440 -6.59 0.79 16.03
C SER A 440 -6.70 1.69 17.25
N GLU A 441 -5.61 2.35 17.64
CA GLU A 441 -5.62 3.29 18.76
C GLU A 441 -6.47 4.53 18.45
N ALA A 442 -6.41 5.05 17.21
CA ALA A 442 -7.25 6.17 16.79
C ALA A 442 -8.75 5.86 16.90
N PHE A 443 -9.16 4.62 16.61
CA PHE A 443 -10.56 4.19 16.76
C PHE A 443 -11.03 4.16 18.22
N THR A 444 -10.13 3.99 19.19
CA THR A 444 -10.50 4.07 20.61
C THR A 444 -10.93 5.48 21.04
N ARG A 445 -10.50 6.51 20.30
CA ARG A 445 -10.86 7.93 20.55
C ARG A 445 -12.24 8.30 19.99
N SER A 446 -13.21 7.39 20.13
CA SER A 446 -14.58 7.55 19.65
C SER A 446 -15.58 6.94 20.62
N ALA A 447 -16.87 6.94 20.24
CA ALA A 447 -17.93 6.28 21.00
C ALA A 447 -17.71 4.76 21.17
N PHE A 448 -16.81 4.16 20.39
CA PHE A 448 -16.48 2.74 20.52
C PHE A 448 -15.57 2.45 21.73
N GLY A 449 -14.81 3.44 22.25
CA GLY A 449 -13.83 3.21 23.30
C GLY A 449 -12.88 2.07 22.90
N ASP A 450 -12.51 1.21 23.84
CA ASP A 450 -11.60 0.08 23.60
C ASP A 450 -12.10 -0.92 22.53
N TYR A 451 -13.42 -0.96 22.28
CA TYR A 451 -13.99 -1.80 21.21
C TYR A 451 -13.60 -1.33 19.80
N GLY A 452 -13.11 -0.10 19.65
CA GLY A 452 -12.59 0.41 18.37
C GLY A 452 -11.49 -0.46 17.78
N ARG A 453 -10.65 -1.09 18.60
CA ARG A 453 -9.59 -2.01 18.16
C ARG A 453 -10.15 -3.25 17.45
N TYR A 454 -11.28 -3.79 17.93
CA TYR A 454 -11.93 -4.95 17.31
C TYR A 454 -12.54 -4.60 15.95
N VAL A 455 -13.07 -3.37 15.82
CA VAL A 455 -13.58 -2.87 14.53
C VAL A 455 -12.46 -2.84 13.50
N VAL A 456 -11.31 -2.26 13.86
CA VAL A 456 -10.15 -2.18 12.94
C VAL A 456 -9.62 -3.57 12.59
N ALA A 457 -9.54 -4.48 13.57
CA ALA A 457 -9.10 -5.86 13.31
C ALA A 457 -10.02 -6.59 12.31
N LEU A 458 -11.35 -6.43 12.45
CA LEU A 458 -12.33 -7.01 11.52
C LEU A 458 -12.21 -6.40 10.12
N VAL A 459 -12.11 -5.08 10.03
CA VAL A 459 -11.98 -4.39 8.74
C VAL A 459 -10.67 -4.75 8.06
N LEU A 460 -9.57 -4.78 8.80
CA LEU A 460 -8.24 -5.19 8.30
C LEU A 460 -8.29 -6.62 7.74
N LEU A 461 -8.95 -7.54 8.44
CA LEU A 461 -9.14 -8.90 7.97
C LEU A 461 -9.88 -8.93 6.63
N LEU A 462 -10.98 -8.20 6.50
CA LEU A 462 -11.77 -8.16 5.25
C LEU A 462 -10.97 -7.52 4.10
N PHE A 463 -10.30 -6.39 4.34
CA PHE A 463 -9.51 -5.67 3.35
C PHE A 463 -8.34 -6.53 2.85
N ALA A 464 -7.51 -7.01 3.77
CA ALA A 464 -6.34 -7.78 3.41
C ALA A 464 -6.69 -9.14 2.78
N PHE A 465 -7.71 -9.83 3.28
CA PHE A 465 -8.16 -11.08 2.69
C PHE A 465 -8.70 -10.87 1.26
N SER A 466 -9.49 -9.81 1.03
CA SER A 466 -9.98 -9.49 -0.31
C SER A 466 -8.85 -9.17 -1.29
N THR A 467 -7.82 -8.47 -0.82
CA THR A 467 -6.62 -8.17 -1.62
C THR A 467 -5.89 -9.45 -2.03
N ALA A 468 -5.68 -10.38 -1.10
CA ALA A 468 -5.05 -11.66 -1.41
C ALA A 468 -5.86 -12.46 -2.45
N VAL A 469 -7.20 -12.43 -2.37
CA VAL A 469 -8.08 -13.07 -3.35
C VAL A 469 -7.92 -12.43 -4.74
N ALA A 470 -7.94 -11.09 -4.85
CA ALA A 470 -7.80 -10.40 -6.14
C ALA A 470 -6.41 -10.57 -6.76
N TRP A 471 -5.36 -10.49 -5.96
CA TRP A 471 -3.99 -10.68 -6.44
C TRP A 471 -3.70 -12.11 -6.90
N SER A 472 -4.38 -13.11 -6.34
CA SER A 472 -4.30 -14.47 -6.89
C SER A 472 -4.79 -14.53 -8.34
N TYR A 473 -5.82 -13.76 -8.69
CA TYR A 473 -6.32 -13.63 -10.06
C TYR A 473 -5.30 -12.95 -10.98
N TYR A 474 -4.62 -11.88 -10.52
CA TYR A 474 -3.58 -11.24 -11.33
C TYR A 474 -2.44 -12.18 -11.66
N GLY A 475 -1.98 -12.94 -10.66
CA GLY A 475 -0.97 -13.98 -10.87
C GLY A 475 -1.46 -15.12 -11.77
N ASP A 476 -2.72 -15.57 -11.62
CA ASP A 476 -3.35 -16.56 -12.53
C ASP A 476 -3.21 -16.12 -14.00
N ARG A 477 -3.57 -14.86 -14.30
CA ARG A 477 -3.53 -14.34 -15.69
C ARG A 477 -2.10 -14.23 -16.22
N ALA A 478 -1.14 -13.86 -15.36
CA ALA A 478 0.28 -13.84 -15.72
C ALA A 478 0.84 -15.25 -15.96
N VAL A 479 0.45 -16.23 -15.15
CA VAL A 479 0.84 -17.66 -15.35
C VAL A 479 0.27 -18.19 -16.66
N VAL A 480 -1.00 -17.89 -16.96
CA VAL A 480 -1.60 -18.30 -18.26
C VAL A 480 -0.81 -17.72 -19.43
N TYR A 481 -0.43 -16.44 -19.36
CA TYR A 481 0.39 -15.81 -20.41
C TYR A 481 1.76 -16.49 -20.59
N LEU A 482 2.43 -16.88 -19.48
CA LEU A 482 3.78 -17.44 -19.51
C LEU A 482 3.83 -18.91 -19.93
N VAL A 483 2.93 -19.73 -19.38
CA VAL A 483 3.04 -21.20 -19.44
C VAL A 483 1.71 -21.93 -19.68
N GLY A 484 0.62 -21.19 -19.86
CA GLY A 484 -0.71 -21.75 -20.17
C GLY A 484 -1.52 -22.17 -18.94
N THR A 485 -2.77 -22.61 -19.20
CA THR A 485 -3.78 -22.90 -18.15
C THR A 485 -3.44 -24.13 -17.31
N ALA A 486 -2.66 -25.07 -17.82
CA ALA A 486 -2.24 -26.29 -17.09
C ALA A 486 -1.50 -26.00 -15.77
N TRP A 487 -0.85 -24.84 -15.65
CA TRP A 487 -0.08 -24.44 -14.48
C TRP A 487 -0.88 -23.63 -13.43
N LEU A 488 -2.16 -23.41 -13.65
CA LEU A 488 -3.00 -22.66 -12.71
C LEU A 488 -3.12 -23.33 -11.34
N THR A 489 -3.39 -24.65 -11.32
CA THR A 489 -3.54 -25.38 -10.05
C THR A 489 -2.24 -25.41 -9.25
N PRO A 490 -1.07 -25.76 -9.82
CA PRO A 490 0.21 -25.64 -9.11
C PRO A 490 0.47 -24.22 -8.56
N TYR A 491 0.23 -23.19 -9.35
CA TYR A 491 0.39 -21.80 -8.89
C TYR A 491 -0.52 -21.48 -7.70
N ARG A 492 -1.83 -21.80 -7.78
CA ARG A 492 -2.79 -21.53 -6.71
C ARG A 492 -2.43 -22.25 -5.41
N LEU A 493 -1.98 -23.51 -5.49
CA LEU A 493 -1.54 -24.26 -4.32
C LEU A 493 -0.29 -23.61 -3.68
N THR A 494 0.69 -23.22 -4.50
CA THR A 494 1.87 -22.51 -4.02
C THR A 494 1.48 -21.16 -3.40
N TYR A 495 0.52 -20.45 -3.98
CA TYR A 495 0.01 -19.19 -3.47
C TYR A 495 -0.63 -19.34 -2.08
N VAL A 496 -1.44 -20.38 -1.88
CA VAL A 496 -2.03 -20.72 -0.56
C VAL A 496 -0.97 -21.05 0.47
N LEU A 497 0.03 -21.86 0.09
CA LEU A 497 1.15 -22.17 0.98
C LEU A 497 1.97 -20.92 1.33
N GLY A 498 2.24 -20.06 0.34
CA GLY A 498 2.90 -18.77 0.56
C GLY A 498 2.13 -17.89 1.54
N PHE A 499 0.80 -17.89 1.47
CA PHE A 499 -0.06 -17.14 2.39
C PHE A 499 0.09 -17.65 3.83
N PHE A 500 0.12 -18.95 4.03
CA PHE A 500 0.32 -19.56 5.36
C PHE A 500 1.70 -19.21 5.94
N PHE A 501 2.76 -19.41 5.18
CA PHE A 501 4.11 -19.14 5.67
C PHE A 501 4.36 -17.65 5.93
N ALA A 502 3.75 -16.77 5.15
CA ALA A 502 3.85 -15.34 5.35
C ALA A 502 3.23 -14.87 6.67
N ALA A 503 2.19 -15.55 7.16
CA ALA A 503 1.57 -15.23 8.45
C ALA A 503 2.55 -15.29 9.63
N ILE A 504 3.55 -16.18 9.55
CA ILE A 504 4.54 -16.44 10.61
C ILE A 504 5.95 -15.93 10.27
N ALA A 505 6.09 -15.19 9.16
CA ALA A 505 7.38 -14.66 8.71
C ALA A 505 7.65 -13.26 9.28
N ASP A 506 8.92 -12.83 9.20
CA ASP A 506 9.33 -11.49 9.63
C ASP A 506 8.65 -10.40 8.82
N THR A 507 8.03 -9.45 9.50
CA THR A 507 7.25 -8.37 8.88
C THR A 507 8.12 -7.43 8.05
N SER A 508 9.32 -7.10 8.51
CA SER A 508 10.21 -6.15 7.82
C SER A 508 10.70 -6.71 6.50
N LEU A 509 11.06 -7.99 6.49
CA LEU A 509 11.46 -8.71 5.27
C LEU A 509 10.31 -8.73 4.24
N ILE A 510 9.08 -9.00 4.69
CA ILE A 510 7.90 -9.02 3.84
C ILE A 510 7.65 -7.65 3.19
N TRP A 511 7.74 -6.57 3.96
CA TRP A 511 7.55 -5.23 3.43
C TRP A 511 8.65 -4.81 2.44
N LEU A 512 9.87 -5.25 2.65
CA LEU A 512 10.99 -5.02 1.73
C LEU A 512 10.78 -5.75 0.39
N ILE A 513 10.35 -7.01 0.45
CA ILE A 513 10.00 -7.79 -0.75
C ILE A 513 8.83 -7.12 -1.49
N ALA A 514 7.79 -6.69 -0.77
CA ALA A 514 6.65 -6.01 -1.37
C ALA A 514 7.08 -4.75 -2.13
N ALA A 515 7.93 -3.93 -1.53
CA ALA A 515 8.45 -2.71 -2.13
C ALA A 515 9.17 -2.95 -3.46
N ILE A 516 10.09 -3.91 -3.49
CA ILE A 516 10.87 -4.27 -4.68
C ILE A 516 9.95 -4.78 -5.79
N THR A 517 9.02 -5.69 -5.47
CA THR A 517 8.17 -6.34 -6.47
C THR A 517 7.19 -5.37 -7.11
N VAL A 518 6.62 -4.44 -6.35
CA VAL A 518 5.75 -3.36 -6.87
C VAL A 518 6.50 -2.50 -7.88
N ALA A 519 7.72 -2.06 -7.55
CA ALA A 519 8.51 -1.24 -8.45
C ALA A 519 8.91 -2.00 -9.73
N PHE A 520 9.15 -3.30 -9.61
CA PHE A 520 9.52 -4.16 -10.73
C PHE A 520 8.40 -4.31 -11.76
N MET A 521 7.13 -4.28 -11.34
CA MET A 521 5.97 -4.20 -12.24
C MET A 521 5.79 -2.80 -12.82
N THR A 522 5.92 -1.77 -11.98
CA THR A 522 5.59 -0.39 -12.31
C THR A 522 6.44 0.15 -13.47
N ILE A 523 7.75 -0.03 -13.42
CA ILE A 523 8.68 0.57 -14.39
C ILE A 523 8.37 0.14 -15.84
N PRO A 524 8.29 -1.16 -16.19
CA PRO A 524 7.99 -1.57 -17.56
C PRO A 524 6.59 -1.13 -18.02
N ASN A 525 5.59 -1.10 -17.13
CA ASN A 525 4.26 -0.65 -17.47
C ASN A 525 4.24 0.85 -17.82
N LEU A 526 4.85 1.71 -17.00
CA LEU A 526 4.94 3.14 -17.27
C LEU A 526 5.63 3.43 -18.61
N ILE A 527 6.71 2.71 -18.91
CA ILE A 527 7.41 2.82 -20.21
C ILE A 527 6.46 2.44 -21.35
N ALA A 528 5.76 1.32 -21.24
CA ALA A 528 4.87 0.83 -22.28
C ALA A 528 3.74 1.83 -22.60
N ILE A 529 3.06 2.36 -21.57
CA ILE A 529 1.96 3.31 -21.79
C ILE A 529 2.47 4.65 -22.35
N LEU A 530 3.66 5.12 -21.96
CA LEU A 530 4.27 6.33 -22.51
C LEU A 530 4.61 6.17 -24.02
N LEU A 531 5.09 5.01 -24.41
CA LEU A 531 5.38 4.71 -25.83
C LEU A 531 4.10 4.70 -26.67
N LEU A 532 2.99 4.20 -26.12
CA LEU A 532 1.68 4.09 -26.80
C LEU A 532 0.79 5.35 -26.66
N ARG A 533 1.33 6.47 -26.19
CA ARG A 533 0.55 7.71 -25.96
C ARG A 533 -0.25 8.22 -27.17
N LYS A 534 0.29 8.04 -28.39
CA LYS A 534 -0.42 8.46 -29.62
C LYS A 534 -1.63 7.60 -29.90
N GLU A 535 -1.49 6.30 -29.67
CA GLU A 535 -2.55 5.33 -29.84
C GLU A 535 -3.68 5.55 -28.84
N MET A 536 -3.33 5.85 -27.59
CA MET A 536 -4.31 6.22 -26.57
C MET A 536 -5.14 7.44 -27.00
N LYS A 537 -4.50 8.47 -27.56
CA LYS A 537 -5.19 9.66 -28.05
C LYS A 537 -6.14 9.35 -29.22
N GLN A 538 -5.73 8.46 -30.12
CA GLN A 538 -6.55 7.99 -31.21
C GLN A 538 -7.77 7.19 -30.69
N ALA A 539 -7.57 6.26 -29.78
CA ALA A 539 -8.65 5.48 -29.19
C ALA A 539 -9.73 6.36 -28.54
N ILE A 540 -9.33 7.44 -27.86
CA ILE A 540 -10.29 8.42 -27.30
C ILE A 540 -11.06 9.13 -28.42
N ALA A 541 -10.39 9.54 -29.48
CA ALA A 541 -11.06 10.22 -30.62
C ALA A 541 -12.08 9.30 -31.29
N ASP A 542 -11.70 8.05 -31.56
CA ASP A 542 -12.56 7.03 -32.16
C ASP A 542 -13.79 6.75 -31.27
N TYR A 543 -13.58 6.62 -29.95
CA TYR A 543 -14.66 6.40 -28.98
C TYR A 543 -15.72 7.51 -29.04
N TRP A 544 -15.29 8.78 -28.99
CA TRP A 544 -16.23 9.89 -29.01
C TRP A 544 -16.92 10.05 -30.34
N GLN A 545 -16.24 9.77 -31.47
CA GLN A 545 -16.84 9.76 -32.79
C GLN A 545 -17.95 8.69 -32.91
N ASP A 546 -17.69 7.47 -32.42
CA ASP A 546 -18.68 6.39 -32.39
C ASP A 546 -19.85 6.74 -31.46
N PHE A 547 -19.56 7.31 -30.30
CA PHE A 547 -20.56 7.70 -29.31
C PHE A 547 -21.52 8.79 -29.87
N GLU A 548 -20.99 9.82 -30.53
CA GLU A 548 -21.77 10.89 -31.12
C GLU A 548 -22.56 10.41 -32.35
N SER A 549 -22.05 9.46 -33.11
CA SER A 549 -22.74 8.87 -34.24
C SER A 549 -23.84 7.86 -33.87
N GLY A 550 -23.97 7.52 -32.58
CA GLY A 550 -24.92 6.54 -32.07
C GLY A 550 -24.58 5.08 -32.43
N ARG A 551 -23.34 4.80 -32.80
CA ARG A 551 -22.82 3.46 -33.15
C ARG A 551 -22.32 2.66 -31.99
#